data_8829ae759d53cab0b7e351ad47682bac
#
_entry.id   8829ae759d53cab0b7e351ad47682bac
#
_cell.length_a   1.000
_cell.length_b   1.000
_cell.length_c   1.000
_cell.angle_alpha   90.00
_cell.angle_beta   90.00
_cell.angle_gamma   90.00
#
_symmetry.space_group_name_H-M   'P 1'
#
loop_
_entity.id
_entity.type
_entity.pdbx_description
1 polymer ?
#
loop_
_entity_poly.entity_id
_entity_poly.type
_entity_poly.pdbx_seq_one_letter_code
_entity_poly.pdbx_strand_id
1 'polypeptide(L)'
;SDIVRQKHLLRLYSPLMHRFLGQADRIVAASPNYLATSEVLKHYRNKTVVVPYGLDKSSYPVPTNTCVEGWRQRFGERFFLFVGVMRYYTGLHILLEAAQGTGYPIVIVGAGPLEQELREQAAALGLHHVHFVGRLGEEAKVALLQLCEAILFPSHLRSEAFGISLLEGAMYGKPMISSEIGTGTSFINIHNETGLVVPPSDPLAFRAAMRTLWDNPLQAQAMGQKAALRYEQLFTAEQMSLQMAQIYREVVVEKSAR
;
A
#
# COMPACT_ATOMS: atom_id res chain seq x y z
N SER A 1 -3.97 -0.25 13.83
CA SER A 1 -2.51 -0.25 13.60
C SER A 1 -1.79 -0.68 14.86
N ASP A 2 -0.82 -1.57 14.75
CA ASP A 2 -0.05 -2.04 15.89
C ASP A 2 0.92 -0.93 16.33
N ILE A 3 0.88 -0.55 17.62
CA ILE A 3 1.79 0.44 18.18
C ILE A 3 3.14 -0.23 18.41
N VAL A 4 4.07 -0.08 17.46
CA VAL A 4 5.36 -0.77 17.51
C VAL A 4 6.38 -0.07 18.41
N ARG A 5 6.37 1.28 18.48
CA ARG A 5 7.38 2.06 19.21
C ARG A 5 7.02 2.46 20.65
N GLN A 6 5.75 2.39 21.05
CA GLN A 6 5.28 2.92 22.34
C GLN A 6 4.71 1.82 23.24
N LYS A 7 5.44 0.74 23.44
CA LYS A 7 5.00 -0.45 24.21
C LYS A 7 4.52 -0.12 25.65
N HIS A 8 5.10 0.90 26.30
CA HIS A 8 4.68 1.30 27.67
C HIS A 8 3.30 1.99 27.65
N LEU A 9 3.04 2.88 26.68
CA LEU A 9 1.73 3.50 26.49
C LEU A 9 0.66 2.46 26.11
N LEU A 10 1.02 1.43 25.35
CA LEU A 10 0.12 0.35 25.00
C LEU A 10 -0.39 -0.40 26.24
N ARG A 11 0.45 -0.64 27.25
CA ARG A 11 0.03 -1.29 28.49
C ARG A 11 -1.04 -0.51 29.25
N LEU A 12 -0.93 0.82 29.28
CA LEU A 12 -1.94 1.69 29.92
C LEU A 12 -3.22 1.78 29.08
N TYR A 13 -3.08 1.78 27.75
CA TYR A 13 -4.22 1.89 26.82
C TYR A 13 -4.96 0.56 26.63
N SER A 14 -4.27 -0.58 26.77
CA SER A 14 -4.81 -1.92 26.48
C SER A 14 -6.14 -2.23 27.22
N PRO A 15 -6.31 -1.97 28.52
CA PRO A 15 -7.58 -2.25 29.19
C PRO A 15 -8.75 -1.44 28.61
N LEU A 16 -8.52 -0.18 28.28
CA LEU A 16 -9.53 0.68 27.67
C LEU A 16 -9.90 0.20 26.26
N MET A 17 -8.91 -0.16 25.47
CA MET A 17 -9.10 -0.75 24.13
C MET A 17 -9.92 -2.03 24.20
N HIS A 18 -9.58 -2.96 25.10
CA HIS A 18 -10.31 -4.22 25.24
C HIS A 18 -11.74 -3.99 25.74
N ARG A 19 -11.96 -3.03 26.65
CA ARG A 19 -13.30 -2.65 27.07
C ARG A 19 -14.13 -2.10 25.90
N PHE A 20 -13.55 -1.20 25.11
CA PHE A 20 -14.21 -0.65 23.93
C PHE A 20 -14.54 -1.74 22.89
N LEU A 21 -13.57 -2.57 22.54
CA LEU A 21 -13.77 -3.67 21.58
C LEU A 21 -14.75 -4.72 22.13
N GLY A 22 -14.76 -4.93 23.45
CA GLY A 22 -15.72 -5.83 24.11
C GLY A 22 -17.17 -5.37 23.95
N GLN A 23 -17.42 -4.06 23.98
CA GLN A 23 -18.75 -3.46 23.87
C GLN A 23 -19.24 -3.31 22.42
N ALA A 24 -18.36 -3.36 21.42
CA ALA A 24 -18.76 -3.29 20.02
C ALA A 24 -19.58 -4.52 19.61
N ASP A 25 -20.67 -4.32 18.88
CA ASP A 25 -21.48 -5.42 18.35
C ASP A 25 -20.76 -6.19 17.25
N ARG A 26 -20.07 -5.46 16.37
CA ARG A 26 -19.20 -5.98 15.30
C ARG A 26 -17.88 -5.20 15.25
N ILE A 27 -16.84 -5.88 14.86
CA ILE A 27 -15.53 -5.29 14.57
C ILE A 27 -15.24 -5.53 13.10
N VAL A 28 -14.76 -4.51 12.40
CA VAL A 28 -14.40 -4.61 10.99
C VAL A 28 -12.88 -4.61 10.85
N ALA A 29 -12.33 -5.63 10.20
CA ALA A 29 -10.94 -5.72 9.81
C ALA A 29 -10.79 -5.49 8.31
N ALA A 30 -9.76 -4.77 7.90
CA ALA A 30 -9.56 -4.43 6.49
C ALA A 30 -9.01 -5.58 5.63
N SER A 31 -8.50 -6.66 6.24
CA SER A 31 -8.01 -7.82 5.50
C SER A 31 -8.05 -9.10 6.34
N PRO A 32 -8.17 -10.28 5.69
CA PRO A 32 -8.06 -11.55 6.39
C PRO A 32 -6.68 -11.76 7.00
N ASN A 33 -5.61 -11.29 6.34
CA ASN A 33 -4.25 -11.38 6.85
C ASN A 33 -4.09 -10.60 8.17
N TYR A 34 -4.61 -9.38 8.23
CA TYR A 34 -4.59 -8.59 9.45
C TYR A 34 -5.39 -9.26 10.58
N LEU A 35 -6.58 -9.81 10.28
CA LEU A 35 -7.38 -10.55 11.24
C LEU A 35 -6.63 -11.79 11.77
N ALA A 36 -5.97 -12.53 10.89
CA ALA A 36 -5.24 -13.76 11.25
C ALA A 36 -4.03 -13.48 12.16
N THR A 37 -3.35 -12.36 11.93
CA THR A 37 -2.06 -12.04 12.57
C THR A 37 -2.15 -11.03 13.72
N SER A 38 -3.30 -10.37 13.93
CA SER A 38 -3.49 -9.39 15.02
C SER A 38 -3.70 -10.09 16.36
N GLU A 39 -2.77 -9.85 17.30
CA GLU A 39 -2.87 -10.34 18.67
C GLU A 39 -4.14 -9.86 19.39
N VAL A 40 -4.60 -8.65 19.06
CA VAL A 40 -5.81 -8.07 19.65
C VAL A 40 -7.07 -8.73 19.05
N LEU A 41 -7.16 -8.80 17.72
CA LEU A 41 -8.38 -9.27 17.04
C LEU A 41 -8.64 -10.77 17.26
N LYS A 42 -7.61 -11.56 17.54
CA LYS A 42 -7.82 -12.99 17.85
C LYS A 42 -8.72 -13.23 19.06
N HIS A 43 -8.84 -12.28 20.00
CA HIS A 43 -9.77 -12.36 21.13
C HIS A 43 -11.22 -12.05 20.75
N TYR A 44 -11.46 -11.51 19.56
CA TYR A 44 -12.76 -11.02 19.09
C TYR A 44 -13.18 -11.62 17.74
N ARG A 45 -12.57 -12.74 17.33
CA ARG A 45 -12.85 -13.37 16.01
C ARG A 45 -14.32 -13.65 15.75
N ASN A 46 -15.06 -14.03 16.77
CA ASN A 46 -16.49 -14.36 16.69
C ASN A 46 -17.39 -13.20 16.28
N LYS A 47 -16.91 -11.96 16.42
CA LYS A 47 -17.64 -10.75 16.03
C LYS A 47 -16.83 -9.82 15.10
N THR A 48 -15.74 -10.33 14.55
CA THR A 48 -14.92 -9.62 13.58
C THR A 48 -15.25 -10.09 12.17
N VAL A 49 -15.62 -9.16 11.30
CA VAL A 49 -15.86 -9.38 9.86
C VAL A 49 -14.79 -8.68 9.06
N VAL A 50 -14.48 -9.22 7.90
CA VAL A 50 -13.51 -8.60 6.97
C VAL A 50 -14.27 -7.79 5.94
N VAL A 51 -13.98 -6.48 5.89
CA VAL A 51 -14.43 -5.58 4.83
C VAL A 51 -13.21 -4.79 4.36
N PRO A 52 -12.67 -5.12 3.19
CA PRO A 52 -11.53 -4.39 2.62
C PRO A 52 -11.88 -2.92 2.34
N TYR A 53 -10.85 -2.05 2.42
CA TYR A 53 -11.02 -0.70 1.88
C TYR A 53 -11.24 -0.76 0.37
N GLY A 54 -12.13 0.10 -0.11
CA GLY A 54 -12.43 0.29 -1.52
C GLY A 54 -12.14 1.71 -1.97
N LEU A 55 -11.72 1.87 -3.22
CA LEU A 55 -11.54 3.16 -3.88
C LEU A 55 -12.61 3.33 -4.96
N ASP A 56 -13.02 4.57 -5.19
CA ASP A 56 -13.86 4.94 -6.32
C ASP A 56 -12.99 5.56 -7.41
N LYS A 57 -12.74 4.82 -8.48
CA LYS A 57 -11.94 5.28 -9.62
C LYS A 57 -12.52 6.52 -10.28
N SER A 58 -13.83 6.70 -10.25
CA SER A 58 -14.50 7.86 -10.84
C SER A 58 -14.24 9.16 -10.08
N SER A 59 -13.84 9.08 -8.81
CA SER A 59 -13.46 10.23 -8.00
C SER A 59 -12.05 10.76 -8.30
N TYR A 60 -11.25 10.01 -9.06
CA TYR A 60 -9.91 10.42 -9.47
C TYR A 60 -9.98 11.23 -10.78
N PRO A 61 -9.25 12.35 -10.88
CA PRO A 61 -9.27 13.16 -12.08
C PRO A 61 -8.64 12.41 -13.27
N VAL A 62 -9.14 12.69 -14.45
CA VAL A 62 -8.46 12.27 -15.70
C VAL A 62 -7.35 13.30 -15.99
N PRO A 63 -6.08 12.90 -16.01
CA PRO A 63 -5.00 13.85 -16.25
C PRO A 63 -5.03 14.35 -17.70
N THR A 64 -4.69 15.62 -17.87
CA THR A 64 -4.56 16.21 -19.21
C THR A 64 -3.36 15.61 -19.96
N ASN A 65 -3.44 15.59 -21.30
CA ASN A 65 -2.31 15.12 -22.11
C ASN A 65 -1.03 15.92 -21.83
N THR A 66 -1.15 17.22 -21.57
CA THR A 66 -0.01 18.09 -21.21
C THR A 66 0.62 17.63 -19.89
N CYS A 67 -0.18 17.28 -18.89
CA CYS A 67 0.32 16.78 -17.62
C CYS A 67 1.06 15.44 -17.79
N VAL A 68 0.46 14.49 -18.51
CA VAL A 68 1.05 13.17 -18.79
C VAL A 68 2.37 13.33 -19.55
N GLU A 69 2.37 14.12 -20.62
CA GLU A 69 3.55 14.31 -21.46
C GLU A 69 4.68 15.03 -20.72
N GLY A 70 4.36 16.01 -19.87
CA GLY A 70 5.36 16.67 -19.02
C GLY A 70 6.08 15.70 -18.08
N TRP A 71 5.37 14.73 -17.48
CA TRP A 71 6.00 13.71 -16.65
C TRP A 71 6.79 12.69 -17.46
N ARG A 72 6.31 12.30 -18.66
CA ARG A 72 7.02 11.43 -19.59
C ARG A 72 8.34 12.04 -20.05
N GLN A 73 8.35 13.31 -20.41
CA GLN A 73 9.58 14.03 -20.79
C GLN A 73 10.58 14.12 -19.63
N ARG A 74 10.08 14.23 -18.40
CA ARG A 74 10.93 14.37 -17.21
C ARG A 74 11.59 13.07 -16.76
N PHE A 75 10.85 11.95 -16.80
CA PHE A 75 11.30 10.66 -16.22
C PHE A 75 11.47 9.55 -17.26
N GLY A 76 11.14 9.79 -18.50
CA GLY A 76 11.19 8.78 -19.58
C GLY A 76 9.94 7.91 -19.63
N GLU A 77 10.01 6.86 -20.44
CA GLU A 77 8.91 5.95 -20.70
C GLU A 77 8.75 4.89 -19.59
N ARG A 78 9.77 4.67 -18.79
CA ARG A 78 9.81 3.61 -17.77
C ARG A 78 10.43 4.09 -16.48
N PHE A 79 9.69 3.98 -15.42
CA PHE A 79 10.15 4.27 -14.06
C PHE A 79 9.32 3.51 -13.02
N PHE A 80 9.89 3.28 -11.87
CA PHE A 80 9.18 2.80 -10.69
C PHE A 80 8.59 3.96 -9.89
N LEU A 81 7.45 3.73 -9.25
CA LEU A 81 6.75 4.76 -8.49
C LEU A 81 6.54 4.34 -7.03
N PHE A 82 6.91 5.21 -6.10
CA PHE A 82 6.46 5.18 -4.71
C PHE A 82 5.53 6.35 -4.46
N VAL A 83 4.40 6.10 -3.80
CA VAL A 83 3.47 7.13 -3.33
C VAL A 83 3.19 6.93 -1.84
N GLY A 84 3.52 7.91 -1.00
CA GLY A 84 3.26 7.78 0.43
C GLY A 84 3.93 8.81 1.31
N VAL A 85 3.69 8.72 2.62
CA VAL A 85 4.30 9.58 3.62
C VAL A 85 5.69 9.05 3.98
N MET A 86 6.71 9.90 4.01
CA MET A 86 8.08 9.53 4.34
C MET A 86 8.26 9.34 5.85
N ARG A 87 7.93 8.14 6.32
CA ARG A 87 8.05 7.70 7.71
C ARG A 87 8.91 6.44 7.79
N TYR A 88 9.42 6.12 8.97
CA TYR A 88 10.28 4.96 9.17
C TYR A 88 9.65 3.64 8.71
N TYR A 89 8.37 3.41 9.07
CA TYR A 89 7.68 2.17 8.74
C TYR A 89 7.43 1.97 7.23
N THR A 90 7.45 3.04 6.43
CA THR A 90 7.26 2.95 4.97
C THR A 90 8.48 2.40 4.23
N GLY A 91 9.64 2.28 4.91
CA GLY A 91 10.79 1.54 4.41
C GLY A 91 11.55 2.19 3.26
N LEU A 92 11.42 3.51 3.04
CA LEU A 92 12.15 4.19 1.94
C LEU A 92 13.67 4.04 2.05
N HIS A 93 14.23 3.98 3.26
CA HIS A 93 15.66 3.70 3.47
C HIS A 93 16.06 2.33 2.89
N ILE A 94 15.19 1.32 2.99
CA ILE A 94 15.40 -0.01 2.40
C ILE A 94 15.34 0.08 0.87
N LEU A 95 14.40 0.86 0.33
CA LEU A 95 14.29 1.10 -1.10
C LEU A 95 15.55 1.78 -1.67
N LEU A 96 16.09 2.77 -0.97
CA LEU A 96 17.32 3.44 -1.38
C LEU A 96 18.52 2.46 -1.42
N GLU A 97 18.64 1.56 -0.44
CA GLU A 97 19.63 0.49 -0.47
C GLU A 97 19.39 -0.50 -1.62
N ALA A 98 18.12 -0.83 -1.89
CA ALA A 98 17.75 -1.69 -3.01
C ALA A 98 18.07 -1.04 -4.37
N ALA A 99 17.97 0.27 -4.49
CA ALA A 99 18.22 1.02 -5.72
C ALA A 99 19.71 1.07 -6.13
N GLN A 100 20.63 0.80 -5.21
CA GLN A 100 22.06 0.82 -5.52
C GLN A 100 22.44 -0.14 -6.66
N GLY A 101 23.15 0.39 -7.66
CA GLY A 101 23.67 -0.39 -8.79
C GLY A 101 22.59 -0.84 -9.80
N THR A 102 21.34 -0.35 -9.70
CA THR A 102 20.29 -0.71 -10.64
C THR A 102 20.19 0.25 -11.83
N GLY A 103 20.36 1.55 -11.60
CA GLY A 103 20.15 2.60 -12.61
C GLY A 103 18.68 2.79 -13.01
N TYR A 104 17.73 2.05 -12.43
CA TYR A 104 16.31 2.18 -12.76
C TYR A 104 15.76 3.51 -12.23
N PRO A 105 15.09 4.35 -13.07
CA PRO A 105 14.47 5.57 -12.58
C PRO A 105 13.40 5.26 -11.53
N ILE A 106 13.48 5.93 -10.38
CA ILE A 106 12.53 5.79 -9.28
C ILE A 106 11.98 7.16 -8.93
N VAL A 107 10.66 7.32 -8.99
CA VAL A 107 9.96 8.55 -8.62
C VAL A 107 9.31 8.36 -7.26
N ILE A 108 9.65 9.22 -6.31
CA ILE A 108 9.13 9.21 -4.93
C ILE A 108 8.21 10.41 -4.75
N VAL A 109 6.91 10.14 -4.64
CA VAL A 109 5.84 11.11 -4.41
C VAL A 109 5.45 11.12 -2.95
N GLY A 110 5.42 12.30 -2.36
CA GLY A 110 5.00 12.52 -0.98
C GLY A 110 5.98 13.38 -0.21
N ALA A 111 5.74 13.51 1.08
CA ALA A 111 6.61 14.22 2.02
C ALA A 111 6.49 13.57 3.40
N GLY A 112 7.36 13.93 4.32
CA GLY A 112 7.29 13.41 5.68
C GLY A 112 8.49 13.79 6.52
N PRO A 113 8.48 13.41 7.81
CA PRO A 113 9.52 13.80 8.74
C PRO A 113 10.91 13.26 8.39
N LEU A 114 11.01 12.19 7.58
CA LEU A 114 12.29 11.61 7.17
C LEU A 114 12.78 12.10 5.81
N GLU A 115 12.11 13.07 5.17
CA GLU A 115 12.46 13.48 3.82
C GLU A 115 13.92 13.95 3.68
N GLN A 116 14.37 14.78 4.61
CA GLN A 116 15.74 15.30 4.60
C GLN A 116 16.78 14.17 4.74
N GLU A 117 16.58 13.29 5.72
CA GLU A 117 17.45 12.13 5.97
C GLU A 117 17.53 11.20 4.74
N LEU A 118 16.38 10.94 4.10
CA LEU A 118 16.31 10.09 2.91
C LEU A 118 17.01 10.73 1.69
N ARG A 119 16.90 12.04 1.52
CA ARG A 119 17.63 12.76 0.46
C ARG A 119 19.15 12.71 0.69
N GLU A 120 19.59 12.89 1.93
CA GLU A 120 20.99 12.78 2.31
C GLU A 120 21.52 11.34 2.10
N GLN A 121 20.74 10.33 2.47
CA GLN A 121 21.09 8.93 2.20
C GLN A 121 21.19 8.67 0.69
N ALA A 122 20.23 9.13 -0.11
CA ALA A 122 20.27 8.97 -1.57
C ALA A 122 21.51 9.63 -2.19
N ALA A 123 21.88 10.83 -1.73
CA ALA A 123 23.07 11.54 -2.18
C ALA A 123 24.35 10.79 -1.78
N ALA A 124 24.46 10.31 -0.54
CA ALA A 124 25.59 9.54 -0.04
C ALA A 124 25.78 8.21 -0.80
N LEU A 125 24.68 7.60 -1.27
CA LEU A 125 24.68 6.38 -2.08
C LEU A 125 24.86 6.64 -3.59
N GLY A 126 24.96 7.91 -4.03
CA GLY A 126 25.12 8.29 -5.44
C GLY A 126 23.89 7.96 -6.32
N LEU A 127 22.69 7.97 -5.77
CA LEU A 127 21.45 7.56 -6.46
C LEU A 127 20.86 8.69 -7.30
N HIS A 128 21.52 9.10 -8.37
CA HIS A 128 21.06 10.17 -9.26
C HIS A 128 19.78 9.84 -10.03
N HIS A 129 19.40 8.56 -10.11
CA HIS A 129 18.19 8.06 -10.76
C HIS A 129 16.98 7.97 -9.80
N VAL A 130 17.12 8.38 -8.53
CA VAL A 130 16.03 8.46 -7.56
C VAL A 130 15.56 9.92 -7.41
N HIS A 131 14.30 10.17 -7.72
CA HIS A 131 13.74 11.52 -7.83
C HIS A 131 12.67 11.76 -6.76
N PHE A 132 12.97 12.61 -5.80
CA PHE A 132 12.00 13.06 -4.80
C PHE A 132 11.23 14.27 -5.35
N VAL A 133 9.96 14.12 -5.68
CA VAL A 133 9.14 15.16 -6.32
C VAL A 133 8.25 15.94 -5.34
N GLY A 134 8.28 15.54 -4.06
CA GLY A 134 7.44 16.18 -3.04
C GLY A 134 5.97 15.76 -3.13
N ARG A 135 5.10 16.54 -2.50
CA ARG A 135 3.65 16.34 -2.59
C ARG A 135 3.13 16.83 -3.93
N LEU A 136 2.27 16.05 -4.54
CA LEU A 136 1.63 16.39 -5.82
C LEU A 136 0.11 16.50 -5.64
N GLY A 137 -0.54 17.27 -6.52
CA GLY A 137 -1.99 17.24 -6.68
C GLY A 137 -2.46 15.91 -7.30
N GLU A 138 -3.75 15.62 -7.18
CA GLU A 138 -4.35 14.35 -7.63
C GLU A 138 -4.11 14.09 -9.12
N GLU A 139 -4.23 15.11 -9.99
CA GLU A 139 -4.01 14.95 -11.43
C GLU A 139 -2.58 14.47 -11.75
N ALA A 140 -1.58 15.09 -11.15
CA ALA A 140 -0.18 14.73 -11.33
C ALA A 140 0.13 13.33 -10.79
N LYS A 141 -0.45 12.97 -9.63
CA LYS A 141 -0.35 11.62 -9.06
C LYS A 141 -0.94 10.58 -10.00
N VAL A 142 -2.13 10.83 -10.54
CA VAL A 142 -2.77 9.92 -11.50
C VAL A 142 -1.96 9.77 -12.78
N ALA A 143 -1.40 10.85 -13.32
CA ALA A 143 -0.51 10.79 -14.48
C ALA A 143 0.70 9.85 -14.23
N LEU A 144 1.33 9.96 -13.06
CA LEU A 144 2.44 9.07 -12.68
C LEU A 144 2.00 7.62 -12.47
N LEU A 145 0.81 7.38 -11.88
CA LEU A 145 0.22 6.05 -11.75
C LEU A 145 -0.05 5.41 -13.12
N GLN A 146 -0.48 6.19 -14.11
CA GLN A 146 -0.70 5.71 -15.47
C GLN A 146 0.61 5.38 -16.21
N LEU A 147 1.67 6.15 -15.96
CA LEU A 147 2.95 6.03 -16.66
C LEU A 147 3.89 4.98 -16.06
N CYS A 148 3.90 4.81 -14.74
CA CYS A 148 4.90 3.97 -14.08
C CYS A 148 4.89 2.51 -14.54
N GLU A 149 6.05 1.86 -14.45
CA GLU A 149 6.22 0.43 -14.73
C GLU A 149 5.59 -0.42 -13.61
N ALA A 150 5.85 -0.07 -12.35
CA ALA A 150 5.33 -0.75 -11.18
C ALA A 150 5.30 0.16 -9.96
N ILE A 151 4.47 -0.21 -8.98
CA ILE A 151 4.42 0.43 -7.66
C ILE A 151 5.43 -0.23 -6.72
N LEU A 152 6.26 0.59 -6.08
CA LEU A 152 7.17 0.17 -5.02
C LEU A 152 6.56 0.47 -3.65
N PHE A 153 6.42 -0.55 -2.81
CA PHE A 153 5.83 -0.43 -1.49
C PHE A 153 6.70 -1.14 -0.44
N PRO A 154 7.82 -0.54 -0.04
CA PRO A 154 8.82 -1.17 0.81
C PRO A 154 8.46 -1.16 2.30
N SER A 155 7.20 -0.88 2.66
CA SER A 155 6.75 -0.85 4.07
C SER A 155 7.13 -2.14 4.78
N HIS A 156 7.86 -2.02 5.89
CA HIS A 156 8.50 -3.14 6.56
C HIS A 156 8.00 -3.41 7.97
N LEU A 157 7.07 -2.60 8.47
CA LEU A 157 6.48 -2.77 9.79
C LEU A 157 4.96 -2.86 9.72
N ARG A 158 4.36 -3.60 10.66
CA ARG A 158 2.90 -3.77 10.80
C ARG A 158 2.13 -2.48 11.09
N SER A 159 2.81 -1.36 11.33
CA SER A 159 2.20 -0.02 11.37
C SER A 159 1.53 0.35 10.04
N GLU A 160 1.95 -0.27 8.93
CA GLU A 160 1.24 -0.25 7.66
C GLU A 160 0.15 -1.32 7.68
N ALA A 161 -1.08 -0.89 7.91
CA ALA A 161 -2.19 -1.81 8.14
C ALA A 161 -2.80 -2.37 6.84
N PHE A 162 -2.73 -1.61 5.72
CA PHE A 162 -3.42 -1.99 4.49
C PHE A 162 -2.61 -1.72 3.22
N GLY A 163 -2.28 -0.44 2.92
CA GLY A 163 -1.54 -0.05 1.73
C GLY A 163 -2.42 0.58 0.65
N ILE A 164 -2.93 1.79 0.90
CA ILE A 164 -3.81 2.49 -0.07
C ILE A 164 -3.11 2.73 -1.41
N SER A 165 -1.82 3.05 -1.43
CA SER A 165 -1.11 3.25 -2.70
C SER A 165 -0.87 1.95 -3.49
N LEU A 166 -0.84 0.77 -2.83
CA LEU A 166 -0.93 -0.51 -3.54
C LEU A 166 -2.30 -0.66 -4.23
N LEU A 167 -3.35 -0.25 -3.52
CA LEU A 167 -4.70 -0.31 -4.08
C LEU A 167 -4.87 0.65 -5.27
N GLU A 168 -4.29 1.86 -5.18
CA GLU A 168 -4.21 2.78 -6.32
C GLU A 168 -3.43 2.15 -7.49
N GLY A 169 -2.31 1.49 -7.22
CA GLY A 169 -1.56 0.74 -8.25
C GLY A 169 -2.40 -0.32 -8.93
N ALA A 170 -3.11 -1.13 -8.15
CA ALA A 170 -4.03 -2.16 -8.67
C ALA A 170 -5.14 -1.55 -9.52
N MET A 171 -5.77 -0.46 -9.06
CA MET A 171 -6.81 0.28 -9.78
C MET A 171 -6.35 0.81 -11.15
N TYR A 172 -5.07 1.16 -11.29
CA TYR A 172 -4.46 1.57 -12.56
C TYR A 172 -3.75 0.44 -13.31
N GLY A 173 -3.95 -0.81 -12.90
CA GLY A 173 -3.41 -1.99 -13.59
C GLY A 173 -1.90 -2.09 -13.52
N LYS A 174 -1.28 -1.62 -12.44
CA LYS A 174 0.17 -1.69 -12.25
C LYS A 174 0.56 -2.88 -11.38
N PRO A 175 1.60 -3.62 -11.77
CA PRO A 175 2.17 -4.62 -10.88
C PRO A 175 2.80 -3.94 -9.66
N MET A 176 2.92 -4.68 -8.58
CA MET A 176 3.37 -4.14 -7.30
C MET A 176 4.57 -4.92 -6.76
N ILE A 177 5.49 -4.24 -6.07
CA ILE A 177 6.50 -4.88 -5.23
C ILE A 177 6.24 -4.44 -3.79
N SER A 178 5.95 -5.38 -2.90
CA SER A 178 5.67 -5.11 -1.49
C SER A 178 6.36 -6.11 -0.57
N SER A 179 6.44 -5.80 0.72
CA SER A 179 6.98 -6.72 1.71
C SER A 179 5.89 -7.49 2.44
N GLU A 180 6.19 -8.74 2.85
CA GLU A 180 5.30 -9.56 3.67
C GLU A 180 5.39 -9.14 5.13
N ILE A 181 4.42 -8.37 5.59
CA ILE A 181 4.36 -7.85 6.97
C ILE A 181 3.12 -8.33 7.74
N GLY A 182 2.40 -9.31 7.21
CA GLY A 182 1.23 -9.91 7.84
C GLY A 182 0.02 -8.99 7.95
N THR A 183 -0.12 -8.02 7.04
CA THR A 183 -1.23 -7.04 7.01
C THR A 183 -1.98 -7.07 5.68
N GLY A 184 -2.72 -6.02 5.35
CA GLY A 184 -3.43 -5.91 4.07
C GLY A 184 -2.54 -5.88 2.84
N THR A 185 -1.25 -5.61 2.99
CA THR A 185 -0.30 -5.48 1.86
C THR A 185 -0.24 -6.74 1.01
N SER A 186 -0.09 -7.92 1.61
CA SER A 186 -0.08 -9.21 0.92
C SER A 186 -1.48 -9.80 0.66
N PHE A 187 -2.53 -9.09 1.08
CA PHE A 187 -3.90 -9.35 0.63
C PHE A 187 -4.23 -8.60 -0.67
N ILE A 188 -3.69 -7.40 -0.85
CA ILE A 188 -3.81 -6.64 -2.10
C ILE A 188 -2.88 -7.22 -3.16
N ASN A 189 -1.59 -7.34 -2.83
CA ASN A 189 -0.55 -7.84 -3.72
C ASN A 189 -0.28 -9.33 -3.49
N ILE A 190 -0.67 -10.17 -4.43
CA ILE A 190 -0.45 -11.62 -4.40
C ILE A 190 0.83 -11.97 -5.16
N HIS A 191 1.76 -12.64 -4.47
CA HIS A 191 3.07 -13.01 -5.03
C HIS A 191 2.94 -13.84 -6.31
N ASN A 192 3.68 -13.44 -7.35
CA ASN A 192 3.67 -14.04 -8.71
C ASN A 192 2.31 -13.96 -9.44
N GLU A 193 1.33 -13.24 -8.88
CA GLU A 193 0.01 -13.10 -9.50
C GLU A 193 -0.27 -11.63 -9.86
N THR A 194 -0.27 -10.73 -8.88
CA THR A 194 -0.51 -9.29 -9.09
C THR A 194 0.77 -8.46 -8.94
N GLY A 195 1.86 -9.10 -8.59
CA GLY A 195 3.16 -8.49 -8.37
C GLY A 195 4.10 -9.44 -7.62
N LEU A 196 5.10 -8.88 -6.96
CA LEU A 196 6.08 -9.63 -6.19
C LEU A 196 6.02 -9.22 -4.71
N VAL A 197 6.02 -10.21 -3.82
CA VAL A 197 6.08 -10.00 -2.37
C VAL A 197 7.40 -10.54 -1.87
N VAL A 198 8.14 -9.73 -1.11
CA VAL A 198 9.48 -10.03 -0.62
C VAL A 198 9.53 -10.01 0.92
N PRO A 199 10.55 -10.60 1.55
CA PRO A 199 10.76 -10.44 2.98
C PRO A 199 10.90 -8.95 3.38
N PRO A 200 10.36 -8.53 4.55
CA PRO A 200 10.54 -7.18 5.02
C PRO A 200 11.99 -6.90 5.42
N SER A 201 12.43 -5.66 5.27
CA SER A 201 13.80 -5.21 5.60
C SER A 201 14.89 -5.95 4.82
N ASP A 202 14.59 -6.44 3.62
CA ASP A 202 15.55 -7.12 2.73
C ASP A 202 15.75 -6.32 1.43
N PRO A 203 16.75 -5.41 1.37
CA PRO A 203 17.00 -4.61 0.17
C PRO A 203 17.48 -5.45 -1.02
N LEU A 204 18.11 -6.60 -0.79
CA LEU A 204 18.58 -7.47 -1.87
C LEU A 204 17.39 -8.19 -2.53
N ALA A 205 16.46 -8.72 -1.75
CA ALA A 205 15.23 -9.31 -2.28
C ALA A 205 14.38 -8.26 -3.01
N PHE A 206 14.29 -7.03 -2.48
CA PHE A 206 13.56 -5.93 -3.11
C PHE A 206 14.19 -5.54 -4.45
N ARG A 207 15.53 -5.43 -4.53
CA ARG A 207 16.30 -5.21 -5.76
C ARG A 207 16.06 -6.31 -6.79
N ALA A 208 16.10 -7.58 -6.36
CA ALA A 208 15.84 -8.72 -7.24
C ALA A 208 14.42 -8.66 -7.84
N ALA A 209 13.42 -8.29 -7.05
CA ALA A 209 12.07 -8.10 -7.52
C ALA A 209 11.95 -6.93 -8.53
N MET A 210 12.62 -5.80 -8.28
CA MET A 210 12.70 -4.69 -9.24
C MET A 210 13.30 -5.15 -10.56
N ARG A 211 14.43 -5.89 -10.53
CA ARG A 211 15.06 -6.45 -11.71
C ARG A 211 14.12 -7.39 -12.47
N THR A 212 13.43 -8.28 -11.76
CA THR A 212 12.48 -9.22 -12.39
C THR A 212 11.41 -8.51 -13.19
N LEU A 213 10.78 -7.46 -12.63
CA LEU A 213 9.75 -6.71 -13.37
C LEU A 213 10.34 -5.87 -14.50
N TRP A 214 11.53 -5.29 -14.28
CA TRP A 214 12.18 -4.46 -15.30
C TRP A 214 12.61 -5.26 -16.52
N ASP A 215 13.19 -6.44 -16.30
CA ASP A 215 13.72 -7.30 -17.37
C ASP A 215 12.61 -8.10 -18.08
N ASN A 216 11.42 -8.21 -17.48
CA ASN A 216 10.30 -8.99 -18.02
C ASN A 216 9.01 -8.15 -18.15
N PRO A 217 8.96 -7.15 -19.07
CA PRO A 217 7.84 -6.22 -19.17
C PRO A 217 6.50 -6.88 -19.51
N LEU A 218 6.50 -7.96 -20.27
CA LEU A 218 5.26 -8.71 -20.58
C LEU A 218 4.71 -9.40 -19.33
N GLN A 219 5.57 -9.95 -18.48
CA GLN A 219 5.17 -10.53 -17.19
C GLN A 219 4.64 -9.44 -16.24
N ALA A 220 5.34 -8.30 -16.17
CA ALA A 220 4.92 -7.15 -15.39
C ALA A 220 3.53 -6.66 -15.82
N GLN A 221 3.29 -6.51 -17.12
CA GLN A 221 2.00 -6.14 -17.67
C GLN A 221 0.90 -7.16 -17.31
N ALA A 222 1.17 -8.46 -17.45
CA ALA A 222 0.21 -9.51 -17.10
C ALA A 222 -0.15 -9.48 -15.60
N MET A 223 0.83 -9.22 -14.72
CA MET A 223 0.59 -9.04 -13.29
C MET A 223 -0.26 -7.79 -13.02
N GLY A 224 -0.01 -6.70 -13.71
CA GLY A 224 -0.81 -5.47 -13.60
C GLY A 224 -2.27 -5.68 -14.03
N GLN A 225 -2.51 -6.42 -15.10
CA GLN A 225 -3.86 -6.79 -15.55
C GLN A 225 -4.62 -7.61 -14.49
N LYS A 226 -3.94 -8.59 -13.87
CA LYS A 226 -4.52 -9.37 -12.76
C LYS A 226 -4.77 -8.49 -11.52
N ALA A 227 -3.90 -7.52 -11.25
CA ALA A 227 -4.11 -6.55 -10.16
C ALA A 227 -5.37 -5.71 -10.40
N ALA A 228 -5.61 -5.24 -11.65
CA ALA A 228 -6.82 -4.52 -12.01
C ALA A 228 -8.08 -5.38 -11.83
N LEU A 229 -8.07 -6.61 -12.30
CA LEU A 229 -9.20 -7.53 -12.12
C LEU A 229 -9.50 -7.78 -10.64
N ARG A 230 -8.45 -7.94 -9.83
CA ARG A 230 -8.59 -8.11 -8.39
C ARG A 230 -9.16 -6.87 -7.70
N TYR A 231 -8.74 -5.66 -8.14
CA TYR A 231 -9.33 -4.40 -7.67
C TYR A 231 -10.83 -4.36 -7.97
N GLU A 232 -11.24 -4.64 -9.20
CA GLU A 232 -12.65 -4.63 -9.59
C GLU A 232 -13.49 -5.66 -8.80
N GLN A 233 -12.91 -6.79 -8.45
CA GLN A 233 -13.60 -7.85 -7.72
C GLN A 233 -13.74 -7.60 -6.21
N LEU A 234 -12.78 -6.91 -5.58
CA LEU A 234 -12.67 -6.90 -4.11
C LEU A 234 -12.55 -5.50 -3.50
N PHE A 235 -12.14 -4.48 -4.28
CA PHE A 235 -11.63 -3.24 -3.71
C PHE A 235 -12.29 -1.99 -4.29
N THR A 236 -13.49 -2.11 -4.85
CA THR A 236 -14.26 -0.92 -5.24
C THR A 236 -14.97 -0.32 -4.03
N ALA A 237 -15.16 1.01 -4.04
CA ALA A 237 -15.91 1.71 -3.00
C ALA A 237 -17.35 1.21 -2.89
N GLU A 238 -17.95 0.80 -4.01
CA GLU A 238 -19.29 0.21 -4.05
C GLU A 238 -19.34 -1.09 -3.23
N GLN A 239 -18.40 -2.02 -3.45
CA GLN A 239 -18.37 -3.28 -2.71
C GLN A 239 -18.14 -3.06 -1.21
N MET A 240 -17.21 -2.16 -0.84
CA MET A 240 -17.01 -1.80 0.56
C MET A 240 -18.29 -1.26 1.17
N SER A 241 -18.99 -0.35 0.49
CA SER A 241 -20.23 0.27 0.97
C SER A 241 -21.37 -0.74 1.12
N LEU A 242 -21.53 -1.66 0.17
CA LEU A 242 -22.54 -2.72 0.23
C LEU A 242 -22.30 -3.67 1.42
N GLN A 243 -21.05 -4.11 1.61
CA GLN A 243 -20.68 -4.98 2.73
C GLN A 243 -20.89 -4.26 4.08
N MET A 244 -20.49 -2.99 4.19
CA MET A 244 -20.73 -2.21 5.40
C MET A 244 -22.22 -2.04 5.69
N ALA A 245 -23.04 -1.72 4.67
CA ALA A 245 -24.49 -1.58 4.81
C ALA A 245 -25.15 -2.89 5.27
N GLN A 246 -24.67 -4.03 4.79
CA GLN A 246 -25.16 -5.34 5.23
C GLN A 246 -24.87 -5.57 6.72
N ILE A 247 -23.65 -5.29 7.19
CA ILE A 247 -23.27 -5.43 8.60
C ILE A 247 -24.18 -4.56 9.50
N TYR A 248 -24.43 -3.31 9.09
CA TYR A 248 -25.33 -2.44 9.85
C TYR A 248 -26.75 -3.00 9.94
N ARG A 249 -27.30 -3.53 8.84
CA ARG A 249 -28.64 -4.16 8.84
C ARG A 249 -28.70 -5.36 9.77
N GLU A 250 -27.70 -6.24 9.72
CA GLU A 250 -27.59 -7.42 10.61
C GLU A 250 -27.59 -7.01 12.08
N VAL A 251 -26.79 -6.03 12.46
CA VAL A 251 -26.72 -5.54 13.85
C VAL A 251 -28.04 -4.93 14.30
N VAL A 252 -28.73 -4.16 13.44
CA VAL A 252 -30.05 -3.58 13.77
C VAL A 252 -31.10 -4.68 13.99
N VAL A 253 -31.15 -5.68 13.12
CA VAL A 253 -32.10 -6.80 13.24
C VAL A 253 -31.84 -7.60 14.53
N GLU A 254 -30.58 -7.93 14.82
CA GLU A 254 -30.19 -8.63 16.03
C GLU A 254 -30.58 -7.89 17.33
N LYS A 255 -30.46 -6.55 17.33
CA LYS A 255 -30.86 -5.74 18.49
C LYS A 255 -32.39 -5.59 18.62
N SER A 256 -33.11 -5.59 17.52
CA SER A 256 -34.60 -5.50 17.53
C SER A 256 -35.23 -6.82 17.97
N ALA A 257 -34.49 -7.94 17.92
CA ALA A 257 -34.97 -9.25 18.33
C ALA A 257 -34.66 -9.60 19.80
N ARG A 258 -33.94 -8.75 20.53
CA ARG A 258 -33.64 -8.85 21.96
C ARG A 258 -34.56 -7.99 22.81
#